data_76d2e282d8b0ac28d4dd98456f869875
#
_entry.id   76d2e282d8b0ac28d4dd98456f869875
#
_cell.length_a   1.000
_cell.length_b   1.000
_cell.length_c   1.000
_cell.angle_alpha   90.00
_cell.angle_beta   90.00
_cell.angle_gamma   90.00
#
_symmetry.space_group_name_H-M   'P 1'
#
loop_
_entity.id
_entity.type
_entity.pdbx_description
1 polymer ?
#
loop_
_entity_poly.entity_id
_entity_poly.type
_entity_poly.pdbx_seq_one_letter_code
_entity_poly.pdbx_strand_id
1 'polypeptide(L)'
;MLKIISANVNGIRSAYKKGFYEYIAASGADIVCVQELKAQEADLSDEMKNPHGMHGHWHCAEKRGYSGVAVYSKRAPDNVQIGMDIEEFDREGRFVRCDFGKLSVISLYLPSGTSAPERQELKYRFLDAFYPMLEAMKAEGRDI
;
A
#
# COMPACT_ATOMS: atom_id res chain seq x y z
N MET A 1 -13.67 -17.70 -4.66
CA MET A 1 -13.63 -16.77 -3.48
C MET A 1 -12.42 -15.87 -3.59
N LEU A 2 -12.61 -14.58 -3.44
CA LEU A 2 -11.53 -13.61 -3.47
C LEU A 2 -10.69 -13.71 -2.20
N LYS A 3 -9.37 -13.86 -2.35
CA LYS A 3 -8.43 -13.91 -1.24
C LYS A 3 -7.53 -12.69 -1.25
N ILE A 4 -7.58 -11.89 -0.20
CA ILE A 4 -6.77 -10.69 -0.02
C ILE A 4 -5.87 -10.89 1.21
N ILE A 5 -4.58 -10.57 1.06
CA ILE A 5 -3.61 -10.63 2.15
C ILE A 5 -3.10 -9.21 2.39
N SER A 6 -2.89 -8.85 3.65
CA SER A 6 -2.19 -7.63 4.04
C SER A 6 -1.00 -8.01 4.92
N ALA A 7 0.16 -7.44 4.63
CA ALA A 7 1.39 -7.75 5.35
C ALA A 7 2.27 -6.51 5.50
N ASN A 8 2.63 -6.19 6.74
CA ASN A 8 3.72 -5.26 7.01
C ASN A 8 5.02 -6.07 6.93
N VAL A 9 5.86 -5.77 5.94
CA VAL A 9 7.06 -6.58 5.66
C VAL A 9 8.33 -6.05 6.30
N ASN A 10 8.26 -4.86 6.91
CA ASN A 10 9.43 -4.24 7.56
C ASN A 10 10.68 -4.30 6.67
N GLY A 11 10.53 -3.88 5.43
CA GLY A 11 11.58 -3.92 4.40
C GLY A 11 11.36 -5.05 3.40
N ILE A 12 10.97 -4.69 2.17
CA ILE A 12 10.66 -5.67 1.11
C ILE A 12 11.88 -6.50 0.71
N ARG A 13 13.07 -5.89 0.67
CA ARG A 13 14.30 -6.58 0.28
C ARG A 13 14.64 -7.68 1.29
N SER A 14 14.55 -7.39 2.58
CA SER A 14 14.79 -8.37 3.65
C SER A 14 13.70 -9.46 3.65
N ALA A 15 12.44 -9.05 3.46
CA ALA A 15 11.32 -9.99 3.42
C ALA A 15 11.47 -11.01 2.29
N TYR A 16 11.92 -10.57 1.11
CA TYR A 16 12.15 -11.47 -0.02
C TYR A 16 13.26 -12.49 0.27
N LYS A 17 14.33 -12.06 0.93
CA LYS A 17 15.39 -12.98 1.37
C LYS A 17 14.91 -14.04 2.38
N LYS A 18 13.83 -13.71 3.11
CA LYS A 18 13.24 -14.59 4.12
C LYS A 18 12.07 -15.43 3.60
N GLY A 19 11.81 -15.41 2.30
CA GLY A 19 10.80 -16.25 1.69
C GLY A 19 9.47 -15.60 1.38
N PHE A 20 9.35 -14.28 1.46
CA PHE A 20 8.07 -13.59 1.19
C PHE A 20 7.62 -13.77 -0.26
N TYR A 21 8.54 -13.77 -1.21
CA TYR A 21 8.23 -14.00 -2.62
C TYR A 21 7.56 -15.36 -2.83
N GLU A 22 8.14 -16.41 -2.26
CA GLU A 22 7.62 -17.78 -2.33
C GLU A 22 6.29 -17.90 -1.58
N TYR A 23 6.17 -17.19 -0.45
CA TYR A 23 4.93 -17.15 0.32
C TYR A 23 3.76 -16.58 -0.50
N ILE A 24 3.99 -15.51 -1.26
CA ILE A 24 2.96 -14.93 -2.14
C ILE A 24 2.40 -15.99 -3.09
N ALA A 25 3.28 -16.75 -3.74
CA ALA A 25 2.84 -17.83 -4.65
C ALA A 25 2.09 -18.93 -3.92
N ALA A 26 2.62 -19.41 -2.81
CA ALA A 26 2.02 -20.51 -2.04
C ALA A 26 0.68 -20.12 -1.42
N SER A 27 0.47 -18.86 -1.11
CA SER A 27 -0.77 -18.37 -0.51
C SER A 27 -1.98 -18.47 -1.41
N GLY A 28 -1.78 -18.41 -2.74
CA GLY A 28 -2.87 -18.35 -3.70
C GLY A 28 -3.66 -17.05 -3.65
N ALA A 29 -3.13 -15.99 -3.04
CA ALA A 29 -3.83 -14.73 -2.92
C ALA A 29 -4.10 -14.08 -4.27
N ASP A 30 -5.28 -13.51 -4.42
CA ASP A 30 -5.65 -12.73 -5.59
C ASP A 30 -5.09 -11.31 -5.53
N ILE A 31 -5.04 -10.74 -4.32
CA ILE A 31 -4.52 -9.40 -4.05
C ILE A 31 -3.65 -9.45 -2.79
N VAL A 32 -2.51 -8.78 -2.84
CA VAL A 32 -1.58 -8.67 -1.72
C VAL A 32 -1.30 -7.18 -1.47
N CYS A 33 -1.62 -6.71 -0.27
CA CYS A 33 -1.30 -5.37 0.20
C CYS A 33 -0.06 -5.45 1.08
N VAL A 34 0.90 -4.56 0.82
CA VAL A 34 2.18 -4.54 1.53
C VAL A 34 2.41 -3.16 2.13
N GLN A 35 2.87 -3.15 3.38
CA GLN A 35 3.28 -1.92 4.06
C GLN A 35 4.74 -2.02 4.47
N GLU A 36 5.35 -0.87 4.67
CA GLU A 36 6.78 -0.72 5.02
C GLU A 36 7.71 -1.38 4.00
N LEU A 37 7.61 -0.94 2.73
CA LEU A 37 8.57 -1.35 1.70
C LEU A 37 10.01 -0.99 2.10
N LYS A 38 10.20 0.18 2.73
CA LYS A 38 11.51 0.71 3.15
C LYS A 38 12.54 0.67 2.02
N ALA A 39 12.10 1.02 0.81
CA ALA A 39 12.90 0.98 -0.40
C ALA A 39 12.48 2.12 -1.32
N GLN A 40 13.41 2.60 -2.13
CA GLN A 40 13.13 3.51 -3.23
C GLN A 40 12.77 2.69 -4.47
N GLU A 41 12.13 3.31 -5.45
CA GLU A 41 11.76 2.60 -6.68
C GLU A 41 12.97 1.95 -7.35
N ALA A 42 14.11 2.63 -7.36
CA ALA A 42 15.35 2.10 -7.92
C ALA A 42 15.87 0.85 -7.19
N ASP A 43 15.47 0.63 -5.95
CA ASP A 43 15.87 -0.54 -5.15
C ASP A 43 14.98 -1.76 -5.41
N LEU A 44 13.84 -1.56 -6.09
CA LEU A 44 12.87 -2.63 -6.35
C LEU A 44 13.31 -3.43 -7.57
N SER A 45 13.56 -4.73 -7.39
CA SER A 45 13.77 -5.66 -8.50
C SER A 45 12.47 -5.89 -9.27
N ASP A 46 12.56 -6.47 -10.46
CA ASP A 46 11.36 -6.83 -11.23
C ASP A 46 10.43 -7.76 -10.44
N GLU A 47 10.99 -8.69 -9.66
CA GLU A 47 10.21 -9.57 -8.79
C GLU A 47 9.50 -8.82 -7.66
N MET A 48 10.11 -7.75 -7.14
CA MET A 48 9.48 -6.92 -6.10
C MET A 48 8.40 -5.99 -6.69
N LYS A 49 8.55 -5.62 -7.97
CA LYS A 49 7.55 -4.80 -8.67
C LYS A 49 6.34 -5.62 -9.11
N ASN A 50 6.58 -6.82 -9.65
CA ASN A 50 5.54 -7.66 -10.23
C ASN A 50 5.76 -9.13 -9.84
N PRO A 51 5.55 -9.50 -8.56
CA PRO A 51 5.82 -10.85 -8.10
C PRO A 51 4.94 -11.87 -8.83
N HIS A 52 5.57 -12.92 -9.37
CA HIS A 52 4.89 -14.02 -10.09
C HIS A 52 3.97 -13.53 -11.21
N GLY A 53 4.34 -12.43 -11.90
CA GLY A 53 3.54 -11.86 -12.97
C GLY A 53 2.32 -11.07 -12.52
N MET A 54 2.15 -10.84 -11.21
CA MET A 54 1.08 -10.00 -10.70
C MET A 54 1.30 -8.54 -11.10
N HIS A 55 0.20 -7.81 -11.21
CA HIS A 55 0.23 -6.36 -11.49
C HIS A 55 0.56 -5.62 -10.19
N GLY A 56 1.72 -4.97 -10.15
CA GLY A 56 2.19 -4.25 -8.97
C GLY A 56 2.04 -2.74 -9.12
N HIS A 57 1.58 -2.09 -8.03
CA HIS A 57 1.48 -0.65 -7.90
C HIS A 57 2.01 -0.27 -6.53
N TRP A 58 2.92 0.69 -6.46
CA TRP A 58 3.62 1.05 -5.23
C TRP A 58 3.73 2.56 -5.06
N HIS A 59 3.93 2.96 -3.83
CA HIS A 59 4.16 4.35 -3.46
C HIS A 59 5.32 4.37 -2.45
N CYS A 60 6.50 4.76 -2.91
CA CYS A 60 7.69 4.87 -2.06
C CYS A 60 7.74 6.23 -1.38
N ALA A 61 8.28 6.28 -0.16
CA ALA A 61 8.55 7.54 0.51
C ALA A 61 9.76 8.25 -0.12
N GLU A 62 9.82 9.55 -0.02
CA GLU A 62 11.00 10.32 -0.42
C GLU A 62 12.20 9.99 0.48
N LYS A 63 11.94 9.81 1.77
CA LYS A 63 12.95 9.43 2.74
C LYS A 63 13.38 7.98 2.54
N ARG A 64 14.67 7.75 2.42
CA ARG A 64 15.23 6.40 2.25
C ARG A 64 14.97 5.52 3.46
N GLY A 65 14.71 4.23 3.20
CA GLY A 65 14.52 3.23 4.24
C GLY A 65 13.31 3.46 5.15
N TYR A 66 12.27 4.12 4.64
CA TYR A 66 11.14 4.56 5.43
C TYR A 66 9.82 4.30 4.70
N SER A 67 8.79 3.85 5.43
CA SER A 67 7.41 3.70 4.93
C SER A 67 7.35 2.96 3.58
N GLY A 68 6.44 3.39 2.70
CA GLY A 68 6.21 2.78 1.39
C GLY A 68 5.18 1.67 1.44
N VAL A 69 4.23 1.69 0.49
CA VAL A 69 3.17 0.69 0.39
C VAL A 69 3.05 0.18 -1.04
N ALA A 70 2.47 -1.01 -1.21
CA ALA A 70 2.22 -1.59 -2.52
C ALA A 70 0.93 -2.41 -2.51
N VAL A 71 0.34 -2.57 -3.70
CA VAL A 71 -0.73 -3.53 -3.98
C VAL A 71 -0.27 -4.38 -5.16
N TYR A 72 -0.34 -5.69 -5.01
CA TYR A 72 -0.13 -6.65 -6.09
C TYR A 72 -1.44 -7.38 -6.36
N SER A 73 -1.81 -7.55 -7.63
CA SER A 73 -3.04 -8.26 -7.99
C SER A 73 -2.84 -9.17 -9.20
N LYS A 74 -3.53 -10.32 -9.20
CA LYS A 74 -3.53 -11.24 -10.36
C LYS A 74 -4.24 -10.61 -11.55
N ARG A 75 -5.37 -9.93 -11.29
CA ARG A 75 -6.10 -9.17 -12.30
C ARG A 75 -5.58 -7.73 -12.32
N ALA A 76 -5.45 -7.13 -13.51
CA ALA A 76 -5.14 -5.72 -13.63
C ALA A 76 -6.29 -4.87 -13.05
N PRO A 77 -6.00 -3.88 -12.20
CA PRO A 77 -7.05 -2.99 -11.70
C PRO A 77 -7.62 -2.12 -12.82
N ASP A 78 -8.90 -1.76 -12.66
CA ASP A 78 -9.59 -0.87 -13.59
C ASP A 78 -9.10 0.58 -13.42
N ASN A 79 -8.71 0.94 -12.19
CA ASN A 79 -8.19 2.25 -11.85
C ASN A 79 -7.18 2.13 -10.71
N VAL A 80 -6.17 2.99 -10.72
CA VAL A 80 -5.13 3.06 -9.68
C VAL A 80 -4.99 4.50 -9.23
N GLN A 81 -4.98 4.71 -7.92
CA GLN A 81 -4.65 5.99 -7.31
C GLN A 81 -3.43 5.82 -6.41
N ILE A 82 -2.37 6.55 -6.72
CA ILE A 82 -1.14 6.59 -5.94
C ILE A 82 -1.16 7.87 -5.12
N GLY A 83 -1.21 7.72 -3.79
CA GLY A 83 -1.30 8.86 -2.89
C GLY A 83 -2.71 9.42 -2.74
N MET A 84 -2.85 10.38 -1.84
CA MET A 84 -4.11 11.02 -1.48
C MET A 84 -4.27 12.41 -2.10
N ASP A 85 -3.34 12.80 -2.96
CA ASP A 85 -3.24 14.15 -3.53
C ASP A 85 -3.04 15.23 -2.44
N ILE A 86 -2.30 14.86 -1.39
CA ILE A 86 -1.92 15.73 -0.29
C ILE A 86 -0.41 15.55 -0.07
N GLU A 87 0.39 16.55 -0.42
CA GLU A 87 1.85 16.46 -0.43
C GLU A 87 2.43 16.02 0.91
N GLU A 88 1.91 16.53 2.01
CA GLU A 88 2.37 16.19 3.36
C GLU A 88 2.37 14.69 3.64
N PHE A 89 1.37 13.98 3.14
CA PHE A 89 1.24 12.53 3.31
C PHE A 89 1.90 11.77 2.17
N ASP A 90 1.79 12.28 0.96
CA ASP A 90 2.24 11.58 -0.24
C ASP A 90 3.76 11.46 -0.31
N ARG A 91 4.49 12.44 0.24
CA ARG A 91 5.94 12.34 0.36
C ARG A 91 6.40 11.17 1.24
N GLU A 92 5.51 10.67 2.08
CA GLU A 92 5.82 9.55 2.98
C GLU A 92 5.39 8.18 2.44
N GLY A 93 4.79 8.11 1.23
CA GLY A 93 4.47 6.83 0.57
C GLY A 93 3.52 5.96 1.40
N ARG A 94 2.29 6.42 1.64
CA ARG A 94 1.38 5.78 2.60
C ARG A 94 0.13 5.18 2.00
N PHE A 95 -0.13 5.40 0.71
CA PHE A 95 -1.44 5.10 0.15
C PHE A 95 -1.34 4.63 -1.30
N VAL A 96 -1.90 3.45 -1.58
CA VAL A 96 -2.18 2.97 -2.94
C VAL A 96 -3.58 2.38 -2.94
N ARG A 97 -4.44 2.86 -3.84
CA ARG A 97 -5.78 2.34 -4.09
C ARG A 97 -5.83 1.69 -5.45
N CYS A 98 -6.38 0.49 -5.51
CA CYS A 98 -6.67 -0.23 -6.75
C CYS A 98 -8.15 -0.58 -6.79
N ASP A 99 -8.83 -0.27 -7.89
CA ASP A 99 -10.24 -0.56 -8.10
C ASP A 99 -10.43 -1.76 -9.03
N PHE A 100 -11.34 -2.63 -8.65
CA PHE A 100 -11.73 -3.85 -9.38
C PHE A 100 -13.26 -3.89 -9.46
N GLY A 101 -13.86 -3.33 -10.51
CA GLY A 101 -15.30 -3.14 -10.54
C GLY A 101 -15.76 -2.25 -9.40
N LYS A 102 -16.68 -2.72 -8.56
CA LYS A 102 -17.16 -1.98 -7.39
C LYS A 102 -16.24 -2.10 -6.17
N LEU A 103 -15.29 -3.04 -6.19
CA LEU A 103 -14.34 -3.23 -5.09
C LEU A 103 -13.19 -2.24 -5.19
N SER A 104 -12.87 -1.59 -4.09
CA SER A 104 -11.65 -0.80 -3.93
C SER A 104 -10.79 -1.42 -2.84
N VAL A 105 -9.54 -1.71 -3.17
CA VAL A 105 -8.56 -2.23 -2.21
C VAL A 105 -7.49 -1.17 -1.99
N ILE A 106 -7.24 -0.84 -0.73
CA ILE A 106 -6.29 0.19 -0.34
C ILE A 106 -5.21 -0.44 0.53
N SER A 107 -3.95 -0.30 0.11
CA SER A 107 -2.81 -0.55 0.99
C SER A 107 -2.45 0.76 1.66
N LEU A 108 -2.54 0.76 2.98
CA LEU A 108 -2.42 1.95 3.80
C LEU A 108 -1.42 1.74 4.92
N TYR A 109 -0.56 2.74 5.16
CA TYR A 109 0.31 2.77 6.31
C TYR A 109 0.11 4.08 7.07
N LEU A 110 -0.60 4.00 8.19
CA LEU A 110 -0.91 5.16 9.02
C LEU A 110 0.36 5.75 9.66
N PRO A 111 0.44 7.07 9.79
CA PRO A 111 1.53 7.68 10.56
C PRO A 111 1.52 7.15 12.00
N SER A 112 2.72 6.84 12.53
CA SER A 112 2.86 6.51 13.95
C SER A 112 2.70 7.78 14.78
N GLY A 113 1.91 7.70 15.84
CA GLY A 113 1.72 8.80 16.78
C GLY A 113 2.62 8.76 18.00
N THR A 114 3.60 7.85 18.03
CA THR A 114 4.29 7.50 19.30
C THR A 114 5.60 8.25 19.55
N SER A 115 6.21 8.85 18.54
CA SER A 115 7.58 9.36 18.64
C SER A 115 7.71 10.83 19.06
N ALA A 116 6.65 11.65 18.82
CA ALA A 116 6.66 13.07 19.18
C ALA A 116 5.25 13.64 19.07
N PRO A 117 4.92 14.74 19.76
CA PRO A 117 3.61 15.40 19.62
C PRO A 117 3.26 15.77 18.18
N GLU A 118 4.22 16.22 17.39
CA GLU A 118 4.03 16.59 15.98
C GLU A 118 3.61 15.37 15.14
N ARG A 119 4.09 14.17 15.47
CA ARG A 119 3.70 12.94 14.77
C ARG A 119 2.28 12.54 15.10
N GLN A 120 1.82 12.77 16.34
CA GLN A 120 0.45 12.53 16.74
C GLN A 120 -0.51 13.50 16.02
N GLU A 121 -0.15 14.76 15.89
CA GLU A 121 -0.92 15.74 15.13
C GLU A 121 -0.99 15.37 13.65
N LEU A 122 0.13 14.93 13.07
CA LEU A 122 0.17 14.44 11.70
C LEU A 122 -0.80 13.28 11.50
N LYS A 123 -0.83 12.36 12.43
CA LYS A 123 -1.76 11.22 12.40
C LYS A 123 -3.21 11.68 12.41
N TYR A 124 -3.55 12.64 13.26
CA TYR A 124 -4.90 13.20 13.30
C TYR A 124 -5.27 13.88 11.98
N ARG A 125 -4.38 14.70 11.42
CA ARG A 125 -4.62 15.33 10.11
C ARG A 125 -4.79 14.28 9.01
N PHE A 126 -4.02 13.21 9.07
CA PHE A 126 -4.16 12.11 8.11
C PHE A 126 -5.54 11.47 8.21
N LEU A 127 -6.01 11.17 9.41
CA LEU A 127 -7.33 10.59 9.63
C LEU A 127 -8.45 11.54 9.20
N ASP A 128 -8.27 12.83 9.47
CA ASP A 128 -9.24 13.88 9.07
C ASP A 128 -9.36 13.98 7.53
N ALA A 129 -8.31 13.68 6.80
CA ALA A 129 -8.33 13.64 5.34
C ALA A 129 -8.81 12.29 4.78
N PHE A 130 -8.41 11.20 5.42
CA PHE A 130 -8.70 9.85 4.95
C PHE A 130 -10.15 9.44 5.16
N TYR A 131 -10.72 9.77 6.32
CA TYR A 131 -12.09 9.39 6.65
C TYR A 131 -13.13 9.94 5.68
N PRO A 132 -13.12 11.25 5.32
CA PRO A 132 -14.03 11.77 4.29
C PRO A 132 -13.87 11.10 2.94
N MET A 133 -12.65 10.68 2.58
CA MET A 133 -12.40 9.92 1.34
C MET A 133 -13.16 8.59 1.36
N LEU A 134 -13.09 7.86 2.47
CA LEU A 134 -13.83 6.59 2.63
C LEU A 134 -15.34 6.82 2.55
N GLU A 135 -15.84 7.87 3.18
CA GLU A 135 -17.26 8.22 3.14
C GLU A 135 -17.73 8.53 1.72
N ALA A 136 -16.92 9.25 0.94
CA ALA A 136 -17.21 9.54 -0.46
C ALA A 136 -17.26 8.26 -1.30
N MET A 137 -16.29 7.37 -1.11
CA MET A 137 -16.24 6.08 -1.82
C MET A 137 -17.47 5.22 -1.48
N LYS A 138 -17.86 5.19 -0.22
CA LYS A 138 -19.05 4.49 0.25
C LYS A 138 -20.31 5.07 -0.38
N ALA A 139 -20.42 6.39 -0.46
CA ALA A 139 -21.55 7.08 -1.09
C ALA A 139 -21.67 6.75 -2.58
N GLU A 140 -20.57 6.45 -3.26
CA GLU A 140 -20.55 5.97 -4.65
C GLU A 140 -20.98 4.50 -4.78
N GLY A 141 -21.28 3.82 -3.68
CA GLY A 141 -21.67 2.41 -3.69
C GLY A 141 -20.50 1.43 -3.80
N ARG A 142 -19.29 1.84 -3.43
CA ARG A 142 -18.12 0.97 -3.50
C ARG A 142 -18.00 0.09 -2.27
N ASP A 143 -17.55 -1.14 -2.48
CA ASP A 143 -17.05 -2.03 -1.43
C ASP A 143 -15.57 -1.68 -1.19
N ILE A 144 -15.16 -1.48 0.08
CA ILE A 144 -13.82 -0.98 0.41
C ILE A 144 -13.11 -1.98 1.31
#